data_453ca862e7ecbbe38cdd60758f00a999
#
_entry.id   453ca862e7ecbbe38cdd60758f00a999
#
_cell.length_a   1.000
_cell.length_b   1.000
_cell.length_c   1.000
_cell.angle_alpha   90.00
_cell.angle_beta   90.00
_cell.angle_gamma   90.00
#
_symmetry.space_group_name_H-M   'P 1'
#
loop_
_entity.id
_entity.type
_entity.pdbx_description
1 polymer ?
#
loop_
_entity_poly.entity_id
_entity_poly.type
_entity_poly.pdbx_seq_one_letter_code
_entity_poly.pdbx_strand_id
1 'polypeptide(L)'
;FDKNATKEQKAMFQHWLKCAEIVKAESKGKRIIIVHNGDALEGFHHGSIQTISPIASHQIQIHLEVFEAFLKKSGFSPKNGDELHYTSGTESHTNWDEFGIAEHLNAQFHDELQMSVNGKILWWTHHGANSGKGANEGDSYRTWLKSIYWDCLREYRTKPDAVISAHYHKSIYQTYVQDWHTIHGILLPSWQMKTRYAYRAAPFQRNDIGMSCLTVSAEGIINVRKSVLL
;
A
#
# COMPACT_ATOMS: atom_id res chain seq x y z
N PHE A 1 -1.00 0.47 23.82
CA PHE A 1 -1.37 1.49 22.81
C PHE A 1 -2.28 2.59 23.37
N ASP A 2 -3.07 2.31 24.40
CA ASP A 2 -4.23 3.16 24.71
C ASP A 2 -3.98 4.36 25.66
N LYS A 3 -3.05 4.27 26.60
CA LYS A 3 -2.91 5.32 27.62
C LYS A 3 -2.19 6.60 27.13
N ASN A 4 -1.27 6.48 26.18
CA ASN A 4 -0.40 7.57 25.73
C ASN A 4 -0.67 8.04 24.29
N ALA A 5 -1.57 7.38 23.56
CA ALA A 5 -1.88 7.73 22.19
C ALA A 5 -2.74 9.01 22.11
N THR A 6 -2.43 9.89 21.16
CA THR A 6 -3.23 11.09 20.88
C THR A 6 -4.62 10.72 20.33
N LYS A 7 -5.52 11.70 20.28
CA LYS A 7 -6.86 11.53 19.69
C LYS A 7 -6.78 11.06 18.23
N GLU A 8 -5.86 11.65 17.49
CA GLU A 8 -5.63 11.38 16.06
C GLU A 8 -5.08 9.97 15.85
N GLN A 9 -4.10 9.55 16.66
CA GLN A 9 -3.56 8.19 16.62
C GLN A 9 -4.65 7.15 16.94
N LYS A 10 -5.52 7.43 17.92
CA LYS A 10 -6.66 6.57 18.24
C LYS A 10 -7.65 6.49 17.08
N ALA A 11 -7.99 7.62 16.45
CA ALA A 11 -8.88 7.64 15.30
C ALA A 11 -8.29 6.85 14.12
N MET A 12 -6.99 7.00 13.85
CA MET A 12 -6.27 6.27 12.82
C MET A 12 -6.28 4.76 13.08
N PHE A 13 -6.02 4.33 14.32
CA PHE A 13 -6.07 2.93 14.70
C PHE A 13 -7.48 2.33 14.59
N GLN A 14 -8.51 3.07 14.98
CA GLN A 14 -9.90 2.64 14.77
C GLN A 14 -10.25 2.48 13.29
N HIS A 15 -9.77 3.40 12.45
CA HIS A 15 -9.93 3.28 10.99
C HIS A 15 -9.18 2.06 10.43
N TRP A 16 -7.98 1.79 10.93
CA TRP A 16 -7.20 0.60 10.60
C TRP A 16 -7.98 -0.70 10.87
N LEU A 17 -8.58 -0.82 12.05
CA LEU A 17 -9.43 -1.97 12.42
C LEU A 17 -10.72 -2.04 11.58
N LYS A 18 -11.32 -0.90 11.22
CA LYS A 18 -12.45 -0.85 10.30
C LYS A 18 -12.05 -1.33 8.89
N CYS A 19 -10.86 -1.01 8.43
CA CYS A 19 -10.32 -1.54 7.19
C CYS A 19 -10.18 -3.08 7.24
N ALA A 20 -9.72 -3.63 8.35
CA ALA A 20 -9.68 -5.08 8.54
C ALA A 20 -11.07 -5.73 8.49
N GLU A 21 -12.10 -5.09 9.04
CA GLU A 21 -13.50 -5.54 8.91
C GLU A 21 -14.00 -5.53 7.47
N ILE A 22 -13.58 -4.53 6.67
CA ILE A 22 -13.88 -4.48 5.23
C ILE A 22 -13.24 -5.68 4.53
N VAL A 23 -11.96 -5.96 4.80
CA VAL A 23 -11.28 -7.14 4.22
C VAL A 23 -12.04 -8.41 4.56
N LYS A 24 -12.41 -8.61 5.84
CA LYS A 24 -13.19 -9.75 6.29
C LYS A 24 -14.54 -9.89 5.57
N ALA A 25 -15.20 -8.77 5.32
CA ALA A 25 -16.49 -8.77 4.63
C ALA A 25 -16.37 -9.10 3.15
N GLU A 26 -15.35 -8.54 2.47
CA GLU A 26 -15.10 -8.75 1.04
C GLU A 26 -14.50 -10.13 0.73
N SER A 27 -13.80 -10.75 1.69
CA SER A 27 -13.13 -12.04 1.53
C SER A 27 -14.01 -13.26 1.74
N LYS A 28 -15.31 -13.08 2.02
CA LYS A 28 -16.21 -14.23 2.24
C LYS A 28 -16.12 -15.23 1.09
N GLY A 29 -15.60 -16.45 1.39
CA GLY A 29 -15.39 -17.51 0.41
C GLY A 29 -14.23 -17.28 -0.55
N LYS A 30 -13.36 -16.32 -0.28
CA LYS A 30 -12.19 -16.00 -1.11
C LYS A 30 -10.92 -16.04 -0.26
N ARG A 31 -9.79 -16.37 -0.90
CA ARG A 31 -8.45 -16.21 -0.33
C ARG A 31 -8.12 -14.73 -0.11
N ILE A 32 -7.46 -14.43 0.99
CA ILE A 32 -6.95 -13.09 1.31
C ILE A 32 -5.48 -13.03 0.91
N ILE A 33 -5.11 -12.02 0.14
CA ILE A 33 -3.71 -11.66 -0.15
C ILE A 33 -3.50 -10.25 0.41
N ILE A 34 -2.61 -10.12 1.38
CA ILE A 34 -2.24 -8.84 1.97
C ILE A 34 -0.85 -8.47 1.46
N VAL A 35 -0.72 -7.26 0.91
CA VAL A 35 0.57 -6.72 0.48
C VAL A 35 0.83 -5.41 1.21
N HIS A 36 1.87 -5.39 2.05
CA HIS A 36 2.43 -4.16 2.61
C HIS A 36 3.43 -3.59 1.60
N ASN A 37 3.09 -2.48 0.97
CA ASN A 37 3.81 -1.98 -0.21
C ASN A 37 4.87 -0.94 0.17
N GLY A 38 5.82 -1.32 1.00
CA GLY A 38 6.98 -0.53 1.42
C GLY A 38 6.70 0.51 2.51
N ASP A 39 7.78 1.10 3.02
CA ASP A 39 7.80 2.12 4.08
C ASP A 39 7.02 1.70 5.34
N ALA A 40 7.33 0.49 5.86
CA ALA A 40 6.72 -0.04 7.08
C ALA A 40 7.04 0.78 8.34
N LEU A 41 8.12 1.54 8.31
CA LEU A 41 8.58 2.40 9.38
C LEU A 41 8.78 3.84 8.90
N GLU A 42 8.68 4.80 9.82
CA GLU A 42 9.05 6.19 9.54
C GLU A 42 10.58 6.33 9.37
N GLY A 43 11.34 5.61 10.18
CA GLY A 43 12.80 5.71 10.18
C GLY A 43 13.33 7.08 10.63
N PHE A 44 14.59 7.36 10.27
CA PHE A 44 15.27 8.63 10.52
C PHE A 44 15.71 9.26 9.21
N HIS A 45 14.95 10.22 8.71
CA HIS A 45 15.28 10.89 7.47
C HIS A 45 15.00 12.40 7.55
N HIS A 46 15.64 13.17 6.67
CA HIS A 46 15.46 14.62 6.53
C HIS A 46 15.60 15.44 7.83
N GLY A 47 16.31 14.92 8.85
CA GLY A 47 16.45 15.58 10.15
C GLY A 47 15.12 15.76 10.90
N SER A 48 14.10 14.95 10.58
CA SER A 48 12.81 15.01 11.25
C SER A 48 12.92 14.45 12.67
N ILE A 49 12.36 15.21 13.63
CA ILE A 49 12.21 14.78 15.03
C ILE A 49 10.77 14.35 15.32
N GLN A 50 9.89 14.34 14.34
CA GLN A 50 8.47 13.97 14.48
C GLN A 50 8.24 12.48 14.30
N THR A 51 9.07 11.67 14.93
CA THR A 51 8.89 10.22 14.97
C THR A 51 8.24 9.81 16.28
N ILE A 52 7.49 8.72 16.26
CA ILE A 52 6.86 8.18 17.48
C ILE A 52 7.92 7.73 18.50
N SER A 53 9.06 7.28 18.03
CA SER A 53 10.24 6.96 18.81
C SER A 53 11.50 7.10 17.95
N PRO A 54 12.61 7.60 18.51
CA PRO A 54 13.91 7.59 17.85
C PRO A 54 14.57 6.19 17.83
N ILE A 55 14.01 5.20 18.45
CA ILE A 55 14.57 3.85 18.55
C ILE A 55 13.85 2.95 17.54
N ALA A 56 14.59 2.42 16.55
CA ALA A 56 14.03 1.59 15.49
C ALA A 56 13.27 0.37 16.02
N SER A 57 13.79 -0.32 17.03
CA SER A 57 13.11 -1.47 17.64
C SER A 57 11.75 -1.12 18.26
N HIS A 58 11.55 0.11 18.75
CA HIS A 58 10.23 0.56 19.22
C HIS A 58 9.26 0.77 18.04
N GLN A 59 9.74 1.32 16.93
CA GLN A 59 8.92 1.47 15.72
C GLN A 59 8.50 0.10 15.17
N ILE A 60 9.45 -0.84 15.12
CA ILE A 60 9.20 -2.24 14.70
C ILE A 60 8.14 -2.88 15.62
N GLN A 61 8.30 -2.78 16.94
CA GLN A 61 7.33 -3.35 17.87
C GLN A 61 5.93 -2.78 17.67
N ILE A 62 5.81 -1.46 17.52
CA ILE A 62 4.52 -0.79 17.27
C ILE A 62 3.91 -1.30 15.96
N HIS A 63 4.73 -1.40 14.89
CA HIS A 63 4.26 -1.94 13.61
C HIS A 63 3.71 -3.36 13.77
N LEU A 64 4.46 -4.25 14.41
CA LEU A 64 4.05 -5.64 14.64
C LEU A 64 2.73 -5.73 15.41
N GLU A 65 2.60 -5.03 16.55
CA GLU A 65 1.38 -5.04 17.36
C GLU A 65 0.15 -4.55 16.59
N VAL A 66 0.31 -3.45 15.83
CA VAL A 66 -0.78 -2.87 15.03
C VAL A 66 -1.15 -3.79 13.86
N PHE A 67 -0.16 -4.37 13.21
CA PHE A 67 -0.38 -5.23 12.04
C PHE A 67 -0.99 -6.58 12.44
N GLU A 68 -0.52 -7.20 13.51
CA GLU A 68 -1.13 -8.43 14.07
C GLU A 68 -2.60 -8.22 14.47
N ALA A 69 -2.94 -7.05 15.04
CA ALA A 69 -4.33 -6.70 15.31
C ALA A 69 -5.19 -6.65 14.04
N PHE A 70 -4.63 -6.15 12.93
CA PHE A 70 -5.29 -6.16 11.62
C PHE A 70 -5.48 -7.58 11.09
N LEU A 71 -4.43 -8.39 11.08
CA LEU A 71 -4.48 -9.78 10.62
C LEU A 71 -5.56 -10.57 11.38
N LYS A 72 -5.57 -10.47 12.69
CA LYS A 72 -6.59 -11.10 13.54
C LYS A 72 -8.00 -10.61 13.22
N LYS A 73 -8.19 -9.30 13.07
CA LYS A 73 -9.49 -8.69 12.84
C LYS A 73 -10.04 -8.98 11.43
N SER A 74 -9.16 -9.06 10.43
CA SER A 74 -9.52 -9.40 9.05
C SER A 74 -9.93 -10.85 8.86
N GLY A 75 -9.57 -11.72 9.81
CA GLY A 75 -9.76 -13.16 9.70
C GLY A 75 -8.70 -13.85 8.84
N PHE A 76 -7.57 -13.17 8.59
CA PHE A 76 -6.44 -13.74 7.87
C PHE A 76 -5.96 -15.03 8.53
N SER A 77 -5.74 -16.07 7.72
CA SER A 77 -5.25 -17.36 8.17
C SER A 77 -4.50 -18.09 7.08
N PRO A 78 -3.18 -18.32 7.22
CA PRO A 78 -2.41 -19.10 6.24
C PRO A 78 -2.96 -20.52 6.02
N LYS A 79 -3.68 -21.09 7.00
CA LYS A 79 -4.35 -22.40 6.87
C LYS A 79 -5.45 -22.40 5.81
N ASN A 80 -5.99 -21.21 5.48
CA ASN A 80 -6.99 -21.04 4.43
C ASN A 80 -6.36 -20.73 3.06
N GLY A 81 -5.03 -20.78 2.97
CA GLY A 81 -4.28 -20.37 1.78
C GLY A 81 -4.11 -18.87 1.63
N ASP A 82 -4.33 -18.09 2.72
CA ASP A 82 -4.09 -16.66 2.73
C ASP A 82 -2.60 -16.37 2.70
N GLU A 83 -2.21 -15.30 2.02
CA GLU A 83 -0.81 -14.92 1.80
C GLU A 83 -0.53 -13.51 2.31
N LEU A 84 0.65 -13.33 2.91
CA LEU A 84 1.17 -12.05 3.36
C LEU A 84 2.49 -11.74 2.67
N HIS A 85 2.57 -10.58 2.06
CA HIS A 85 3.74 -10.09 1.34
C HIS A 85 4.14 -8.71 1.83
N TYR A 86 5.45 -8.45 1.80
CA TYR A 86 6.06 -7.15 1.97
C TYR A 86 6.87 -6.82 0.74
N THR A 87 6.82 -5.59 0.28
CA THR A 87 7.75 -5.08 -0.72
C THR A 87 8.72 -4.11 -0.08
N SER A 88 9.91 -3.99 -0.67
CA SER A 88 10.93 -3.04 -0.25
C SER A 88 10.42 -1.60 -0.36
N GLY A 89 10.60 -0.82 0.70
CA GLY A 89 10.30 0.60 0.73
C GLY A 89 11.51 1.46 0.35
N THR A 90 11.50 2.72 0.80
CA THR A 90 12.60 3.65 0.61
C THR A 90 13.74 3.32 1.59
N GLU A 91 14.94 3.04 1.10
CA GLU A 91 16.09 2.65 1.93
C GLU A 91 16.37 3.62 3.08
N SER A 92 16.19 4.94 2.85
CA SER A 92 16.39 5.94 3.89
C SER A 92 15.37 5.89 5.04
N HIS A 93 14.23 5.24 4.87
CA HIS A 93 13.20 5.05 5.88
C HIS A 93 13.40 3.76 6.68
N THR A 94 13.57 2.67 5.98
CA THR A 94 13.39 1.35 6.54
C THR A 94 14.68 0.53 6.61
N ASN A 95 15.69 0.89 5.82
CA ASN A 95 16.90 0.11 5.70
C ASN A 95 16.54 -1.37 5.44
N TRP A 96 17.09 -2.32 6.21
CA TRP A 96 16.73 -3.74 6.14
C TRP A 96 15.68 -4.17 7.19
N ASP A 97 15.13 -3.23 7.95
CA ASP A 97 14.19 -3.53 9.03
C ASP A 97 12.87 -4.16 8.51
N GLU A 98 12.45 -3.83 7.29
CA GLU A 98 11.27 -4.43 6.65
C GLU A 98 11.43 -5.92 6.40
N PHE A 99 12.62 -6.37 6.04
CA PHE A 99 12.91 -7.79 5.90
C PHE A 99 12.72 -8.52 7.23
N GLY A 100 13.27 -7.97 8.33
CA GLY A 100 13.10 -8.54 9.67
C GLY A 100 11.63 -8.56 10.14
N ILE A 101 10.85 -7.53 9.79
CA ILE A 101 9.40 -7.49 10.05
C ILE A 101 8.69 -8.60 9.27
N ALA A 102 8.99 -8.74 7.99
CA ALA A 102 8.39 -9.77 7.15
C ALA A 102 8.71 -11.18 7.68
N GLU A 103 9.97 -11.44 8.05
CA GLU A 103 10.39 -12.71 8.65
C GLU A 103 9.62 -13.00 9.95
N HIS A 104 9.49 -12.02 10.85
CA HIS A 104 8.74 -12.17 12.10
C HIS A 104 7.27 -12.54 11.86
N LEU A 105 6.64 -11.97 10.84
CA LEU A 105 5.24 -12.20 10.49
C LEU A 105 5.03 -13.43 9.59
N ASN A 106 6.10 -14.18 9.27
CA ASN A 106 6.09 -15.25 8.26
C ASN A 106 5.53 -14.79 6.91
N ALA A 107 5.85 -13.55 6.52
CA ALA A 107 5.52 -12.97 5.25
C ALA A 107 6.63 -13.23 4.21
N GLN A 108 6.28 -13.18 2.93
CA GLN A 108 7.26 -13.17 1.85
C GLN A 108 7.74 -11.74 1.61
N PHE A 109 9.05 -11.55 1.40
CA PHE A 109 9.65 -10.26 1.12
C PHE A 109 10.15 -10.18 -0.33
N HIS A 110 9.92 -9.03 -0.99
CA HIS A 110 10.22 -8.81 -2.41
C HIS A 110 10.73 -7.38 -2.61
N ASP A 111 11.60 -7.17 -3.62
CA ASP A 111 11.91 -5.82 -4.09
C ASP A 111 10.69 -5.23 -4.81
N GLU A 112 10.11 -6.00 -5.72
CA GLU A 112 8.83 -5.77 -6.39
C GLU A 112 8.07 -7.09 -6.46
N LEU A 113 6.75 -7.04 -6.39
CA LEU A 113 5.92 -8.23 -6.43
C LEU A 113 5.09 -8.29 -7.71
N GLN A 114 5.25 -9.35 -8.48
CA GLN A 114 4.33 -9.71 -9.56
C GLN A 114 3.68 -11.04 -9.26
N MET A 115 2.36 -11.11 -9.39
CA MET A 115 1.63 -12.36 -9.21
C MET A 115 0.44 -12.47 -10.16
N SER A 116 0.04 -13.71 -10.42
CA SER A 116 -1.20 -13.98 -11.15
C SER A 116 -2.31 -14.35 -10.18
N VAL A 117 -3.43 -13.65 -10.27
CA VAL A 117 -4.64 -13.91 -9.49
C VAL A 117 -5.80 -14.09 -10.46
N ASN A 118 -6.38 -15.28 -10.52
CA ASN A 118 -7.46 -15.64 -11.46
C ASN A 118 -7.17 -15.19 -12.90
N GLY A 119 -5.94 -15.47 -13.38
CA GLY A 119 -5.50 -15.13 -14.74
C GLY A 119 -5.16 -13.66 -14.98
N LYS A 120 -5.26 -12.81 -13.96
CA LYS A 120 -4.87 -11.40 -14.01
C LYS A 120 -3.49 -11.19 -13.43
N ILE A 121 -2.65 -10.43 -14.13
CA ILE A 121 -1.29 -10.08 -13.68
C ILE A 121 -1.37 -8.80 -12.86
N LEU A 122 -1.04 -8.91 -11.60
CA LEU A 122 -0.99 -7.78 -10.66
C LEU A 122 0.48 -7.49 -10.32
N TRP A 123 0.87 -6.22 -10.35
CA TRP A 123 2.22 -5.78 -10.08
C TRP A 123 2.24 -4.71 -8.98
N TRP A 124 2.98 -4.97 -7.90
CA TRP A 124 3.24 -4.03 -6.81
C TRP A 124 4.67 -3.54 -6.89
N THR A 125 4.83 -2.23 -6.82
CA THR A 125 6.12 -1.54 -6.68
C THR A 125 5.95 -0.41 -5.67
N HIS A 126 6.93 -0.17 -4.81
CA HIS A 126 6.83 0.93 -3.86
C HIS A 126 6.86 2.28 -4.58
N HIS A 127 7.81 2.48 -5.47
CA HIS A 127 7.94 3.70 -6.25
C HIS A 127 7.16 3.61 -7.57
N GLY A 128 6.59 4.72 -7.97
CA GLY A 128 5.86 4.88 -9.23
C GLY A 128 5.79 6.36 -9.62
N ALA A 129 4.83 6.73 -10.46
CA ALA A 129 4.61 8.13 -10.76
C ALA A 129 3.98 8.86 -9.58
N ASN A 130 4.30 10.15 -9.44
CA ASN A 130 3.68 11.01 -8.44
C ASN A 130 2.17 11.20 -8.70
N SER A 131 1.48 11.73 -7.69
CA SER A 131 0.03 11.96 -7.76
C SER A 131 -0.41 13.07 -8.74
N GLY A 132 0.49 13.92 -9.21
CA GLY A 132 0.11 15.20 -9.80
C GLY A 132 -0.33 16.21 -8.74
N LYS A 133 -0.83 17.38 -9.19
CA LYS A 133 -1.28 18.46 -8.29
C LYS A 133 -2.54 19.13 -8.83
N GLY A 134 -3.48 19.46 -7.93
CA GLY A 134 -4.68 20.22 -8.25
C GLY A 134 -5.53 19.57 -9.34
N ALA A 135 -5.86 20.30 -10.40
CA ALA A 135 -6.67 19.79 -11.51
C ALA A 135 -6.03 18.64 -12.29
N ASN A 136 -4.70 18.48 -12.17
CA ASN A 136 -3.93 17.41 -12.84
C ASN A 136 -3.65 16.23 -11.89
N GLU A 137 -4.37 16.11 -10.78
CA GLU A 137 -4.24 14.97 -9.89
C GLU A 137 -4.63 13.68 -10.61
N GLY A 138 -3.71 12.73 -10.64
CA GLY A 138 -3.85 11.46 -11.37
C GLY A 138 -3.31 11.44 -12.80
N ASP A 139 -3.08 12.55 -13.47
CA ASP A 139 -2.61 12.58 -14.86
C ASP A 139 -1.19 12.02 -15.01
N SER A 140 -0.28 12.36 -14.10
CA SER A 140 1.06 11.78 -14.07
C SER A 140 1.02 10.27 -13.92
N TYR A 141 0.11 9.79 -13.10
CA TYR A 141 -0.08 8.36 -12.86
C TYR A 141 -0.59 7.65 -14.11
N ARG A 142 -1.59 8.22 -14.79
CA ARG A 142 -2.10 7.70 -16.05
C ARG A 142 -1.04 7.69 -17.17
N THR A 143 -0.21 8.73 -17.24
CA THR A 143 0.92 8.78 -18.17
C THR A 143 1.94 7.67 -17.90
N TRP A 144 2.21 7.38 -16.63
CA TRP A 144 3.08 6.28 -16.24
C TRP A 144 2.51 4.91 -16.62
N LEU A 145 1.21 4.66 -16.44
CA LEU A 145 0.56 3.43 -16.92
C LEU A 145 0.70 3.26 -18.44
N LYS A 146 0.60 4.36 -19.17
CA LYS A 146 0.85 4.36 -20.61
C LYS A 146 2.29 3.94 -20.93
N SER A 147 3.29 4.46 -20.22
CA SER A 147 4.69 4.07 -20.45
C SER A 147 4.90 2.58 -20.16
N ILE A 148 4.37 2.05 -19.06
CA ILE A 148 4.42 0.62 -18.73
C ILE A 148 3.86 -0.24 -19.87
N TYR A 149 2.71 0.13 -20.43
CA TYR A 149 2.11 -0.59 -21.54
C TYR A 149 3.07 -0.68 -22.75
N TRP A 150 3.65 0.45 -23.16
CA TRP A 150 4.54 0.52 -24.32
C TRP A 150 5.90 -0.13 -24.06
N ASP A 151 6.42 -0.06 -22.81
CA ASP A 151 7.65 -0.74 -22.41
C ASP A 151 7.47 -2.26 -22.45
N CYS A 152 6.35 -2.77 -21.94
CA CYS A 152 6.04 -4.19 -22.06
C CYS A 152 5.96 -4.66 -23.52
N LEU A 153 5.38 -3.85 -24.42
CA LEU A 153 5.34 -4.18 -25.84
C LEU A 153 6.74 -4.20 -26.48
N ARG A 154 7.57 -3.19 -26.19
CA ARG A 154 8.93 -3.09 -26.75
C ARG A 154 9.84 -4.22 -26.28
N GLU A 155 9.65 -4.67 -25.04
CA GLU A 155 10.47 -5.69 -24.43
C GLU A 155 9.85 -7.10 -24.48
N TYR A 156 8.75 -7.26 -25.21
CA TYR A 156 8.02 -8.54 -25.33
C TYR A 156 7.62 -9.15 -23.98
N ARG A 157 7.36 -8.29 -22.98
CA ARG A 157 6.90 -8.71 -21.63
C ARG A 157 5.38 -8.79 -21.57
N THR A 158 4.88 -9.63 -20.65
CA THR A 158 3.45 -9.65 -20.33
C THR A 158 3.03 -8.34 -19.69
N LYS A 159 1.98 -7.73 -20.23
CA LYS A 159 1.40 -6.49 -19.69
C LYS A 159 0.66 -6.78 -18.38
N PRO A 160 0.83 -5.96 -17.34
CA PRO A 160 0.02 -6.09 -16.13
C PRO A 160 -1.44 -5.69 -16.38
N ASP A 161 -2.37 -6.33 -15.68
CA ASP A 161 -3.78 -5.91 -15.60
C ASP A 161 -4.00 -4.87 -14.50
N ALA A 162 -3.18 -4.90 -13.45
CA ALA A 162 -3.15 -3.84 -12.44
C ALA A 162 -1.72 -3.52 -12.01
N VAL A 163 -1.47 -2.23 -11.75
CA VAL A 163 -0.22 -1.72 -11.18
C VAL A 163 -0.55 -0.95 -9.91
N ILE A 164 0.06 -1.35 -8.81
CA ILE A 164 -0.17 -0.80 -7.49
C ILE A 164 1.13 -0.18 -6.99
N SER A 165 1.13 1.11 -6.67
CA SER A 165 2.29 1.80 -6.09
C SER A 165 1.94 2.57 -4.83
N ALA A 166 2.96 3.05 -4.10
CA ALA A 166 2.83 3.76 -2.83
C ALA A 166 3.64 5.06 -2.81
N HIS A 167 4.31 5.38 -1.71
CA HIS A 167 5.26 6.47 -1.49
C HIS A 167 4.66 7.89 -1.45
N TYR A 168 3.72 8.23 -2.32
CA TYR A 168 3.20 9.60 -2.44
C TYR A 168 2.02 9.92 -1.53
N HIS A 169 1.59 8.99 -0.68
CA HIS A 169 0.54 9.16 0.33
C HIS A 169 -0.79 9.69 -0.24
N LYS A 170 -1.16 9.22 -1.43
CA LYS A 170 -2.39 9.62 -2.12
C LYS A 170 -3.20 8.41 -2.57
N SER A 171 -4.52 8.51 -2.44
CA SER A 171 -5.45 7.48 -2.89
C SER A 171 -5.96 7.80 -4.28
N ILE A 172 -5.24 7.35 -5.31
CA ILE A 172 -5.60 7.57 -6.71
C ILE A 172 -5.97 6.24 -7.36
N TYR A 173 -6.97 6.28 -8.21
CA TYR A 173 -7.32 5.21 -9.12
C TYR A 173 -7.45 5.78 -10.52
N GLN A 174 -6.69 5.22 -11.44
CA GLN A 174 -6.70 5.57 -12.86
C GLN A 174 -6.75 4.31 -13.70
N THR A 175 -7.20 4.43 -14.94
CA THR A 175 -7.14 3.37 -15.92
C THR A 175 -6.43 3.85 -17.17
N TYR A 176 -5.67 2.97 -17.79
CA TYR A 176 -5.17 3.14 -19.15
C TYR A 176 -5.70 2.02 -20.03
N VAL A 177 -6.32 2.37 -21.13
CA VAL A 177 -6.93 1.42 -22.08
C VAL A 177 -6.25 1.57 -23.43
N GLN A 178 -5.74 0.48 -23.96
CA GLN A 178 -5.12 0.41 -25.28
C GLN A 178 -5.29 -1.00 -25.86
N ASP A 179 -5.70 -1.09 -27.12
CA ASP A 179 -5.81 -2.35 -27.86
C ASP A 179 -6.55 -3.47 -27.09
N TRP A 180 -7.74 -3.14 -26.53
CA TRP A 180 -8.59 -4.03 -25.75
C TRP A 180 -7.98 -4.48 -24.41
N HIS A 181 -6.79 -3.98 -24.03
CA HIS A 181 -6.18 -4.21 -22.74
C HIS A 181 -6.39 -3.00 -21.81
N THR A 182 -6.78 -3.29 -20.58
CA THR A 182 -6.96 -2.27 -19.54
C THR A 182 -5.95 -2.50 -18.44
N ILE A 183 -5.17 -1.47 -18.09
CA ILE A 183 -4.33 -1.46 -16.89
C ILE A 183 -5.03 -0.62 -15.83
N HIS A 184 -5.34 -1.23 -14.69
CA HIS A 184 -5.83 -0.56 -13.49
C HIS A 184 -4.65 -0.02 -12.69
N GLY A 185 -4.54 1.27 -12.52
CA GLY A 185 -3.50 1.92 -11.73
C GLY A 185 -4.02 2.37 -10.38
N ILE A 186 -3.32 1.99 -9.32
CA ILE A 186 -3.71 2.28 -7.94
C ILE A 186 -2.52 2.85 -7.21
N LEU A 187 -2.59 4.15 -6.88
CA LEU A 187 -1.66 4.76 -5.94
C LEU A 187 -2.26 4.66 -4.54
N LEU A 188 -1.49 4.06 -3.63
CA LEU A 188 -1.96 3.75 -2.28
C LEU A 188 -1.89 4.98 -1.36
N PRO A 189 -2.88 5.16 -0.48
CA PRO A 189 -2.77 6.05 0.65
C PRO A 189 -1.73 5.52 1.65
N SER A 190 -1.40 6.32 2.66
CA SER A 190 -0.50 5.91 3.74
C SER A 190 -1.24 5.71 5.07
N TRP A 191 -0.51 5.24 6.08
CA TRP A 191 -0.95 5.25 7.47
C TRP A 191 -0.16 6.28 8.29
N GLN A 192 0.28 7.35 7.62
CA GLN A 192 1.07 8.40 8.22
C GLN A 192 0.34 9.74 8.12
N MET A 193 0.27 10.45 9.23
CA MET A 193 -0.15 11.86 9.23
C MET A 193 0.89 12.72 8.54
N LYS A 194 0.44 13.84 7.99
CA LYS A 194 1.33 14.78 7.32
C LYS A 194 2.37 15.34 8.29
N THR A 195 3.65 15.03 8.04
CA THR A 195 4.78 15.49 8.84
C THR A 195 5.11 16.96 8.54
N ARG A 196 5.90 17.60 9.41
CA ARG A 196 6.39 18.97 9.20
C ARG A 196 7.21 19.11 7.91
N TYR A 197 7.97 18.06 7.57
CA TYR A 197 8.69 18.00 6.30
C TYR A 197 7.71 18.01 5.12
N ALA A 198 6.70 17.16 5.14
CA ALA A 198 5.69 17.10 4.09
C ALA A 198 4.89 18.42 3.95
N TYR A 199 4.66 19.14 5.06
CA TYR A 199 4.09 20.51 4.98
C TYR A 199 4.97 21.49 4.24
N ARG A 200 6.30 21.38 4.35
CA ARG A 200 7.24 22.26 3.61
C ARG A 200 7.33 21.86 2.15
N ALA A 201 7.40 20.56 1.86
CA ALA A 201 7.55 20.03 0.50
C ALA A 201 6.28 20.22 -0.35
N ALA A 202 5.10 20.04 0.26
CA ALA A 202 3.81 20.11 -0.41
C ALA A 202 2.74 20.75 0.52
N PRO A 203 2.77 22.06 0.76
CA PRO A 203 1.97 22.72 1.81
C PRO A 203 0.46 22.52 1.66
N PHE A 204 -0.05 22.50 0.43
CA PHE A 204 -1.49 22.38 0.14
C PHE A 204 -1.96 20.94 -0.12
N GLN A 205 -1.05 19.99 -0.19
CA GLN A 205 -1.40 18.60 -0.42
C GLN A 205 -1.68 17.90 0.90
N ARG A 206 -2.82 17.21 1.03
CA ARG A 206 -3.13 16.35 2.18
C ARG A 206 -2.61 14.95 1.95
N ASN A 207 -2.17 14.26 3.02
CA ASN A 207 -2.01 12.83 2.99
C ASN A 207 -3.38 12.17 3.07
N ASP A 208 -3.61 11.18 2.23
CA ASP A 208 -4.76 10.30 2.36
C ASP A 208 -4.36 9.13 3.28
N ILE A 209 -5.18 8.86 4.30
CA ILE A 209 -4.92 7.81 5.28
C ILE A 209 -5.89 6.66 5.04
N GLY A 210 -5.38 5.46 4.83
CA GLY A 210 -6.25 4.32 4.58
C GLY A 210 -5.61 3.20 3.77
N MET A 211 -6.46 2.44 3.06
CA MET A 211 -6.05 1.34 2.21
C MET A 211 -6.85 1.27 0.90
N SER A 212 -6.36 0.47 -0.03
CA SER A 212 -7.13 -0.02 -1.18
C SER A 212 -7.33 -1.53 -1.09
N CYS A 213 -8.54 -1.99 -1.41
CA CYS A 213 -8.88 -3.40 -1.49
C CYS A 213 -9.24 -3.73 -2.94
N LEU A 214 -8.56 -4.73 -3.51
CA LEU A 214 -8.86 -5.26 -4.83
C LEU A 214 -9.56 -6.60 -4.69
N THR A 215 -10.59 -6.83 -5.48
CA THR A 215 -11.14 -8.16 -5.68
C THR A 215 -10.99 -8.56 -7.14
N VAL A 216 -10.50 -9.77 -7.37
CA VAL A 216 -10.43 -10.38 -8.71
C VAL A 216 -11.39 -11.56 -8.72
N SER A 217 -12.46 -11.46 -9.52
CA SER A 217 -13.44 -12.56 -9.63
C SER A 217 -12.84 -13.77 -10.36
N ALA A 218 -13.53 -14.89 -10.33
CA ALA A 218 -13.13 -16.11 -11.08
C ALA A 218 -13.07 -15.85 -12.60
N GLU A 219 -13.89 -14.90 -13.10
CA GLU A 219 -13.92 -14.48 -14.51
C GLU A 219 -12.85 -13.43 -14.82
N GLY A 220 -11.99 -13.08 -13.85
CA GLY A 220 -10.93 -12.10 -14.01
C GLY A 220 -11.41 -10.64 -14.01
N ILE A 221 -12.55 -10.34 -13.40
CA ILE A 221 -13.02 -8.97 -13.23
C ILE A 221 -12.33 -8.34 -12.01
N ILE A 222 -11.66 -7.21 -12.23
CA ILE A 222 -10.99 -6.45 -11.18
C ILE A 222 -11.93 -5.35 -10.67
N ASN A 223 -12.22 -5.38 -9.36
CA ASN A 223 -12.93 -4.31 -8.66
C ASN A 223 -12.00 -3.68 -7.62
N VAL A 224 -12.02 -2.35 -7.53
CA VAL A 224 -11.20 -1.58 -6.59
C VAL A 224 -12.09 -0.82 -5.62
N ARG A 225 -11.89 -1.05 -4.33
CA ARG A 225 -12.53 -0.32 -3.25
C ARG A 225 -11.49 0.42 -2.44
N LYS A 226 -11.69 1.72 -2.25
CA LYS A 226 -10.85 2.55 -1.40
C LYS A 226 -11.51 2.74 -0.04
N SER A 227 -10.73 2.74 1.03
CA SER A 227 -11.16 3.12 2.36
C SER A 227 -10.19 4.17 2.89
N VAL A 228 -10.61 5.43 2.88
CA VAL A 228 -9.79 6.59 3.26
C VAL A 228 -10.47 7.30 4.43
N LEU A 229 -9.67 7.64 5.45
CA LEU A 229 -10.09 8.50 6.56
C LEU A 229 -10.11 9.96 6.07
N LEU A 230 -11.26 10.61 6.20
CA LEU A 230 -11.48 12.02 5.84
C LEU A 230 -11.17 12.95 7.01
#